data_09b9af75a4bbc81bec2a6f0bfacc58ea
#
_entry.id   09b9af75a4bbc81bec2a6f0bfacc58ea
#
_cell.length_a   1.000
_cell.length_b   1.000
_cell.length_c   1.000
_cell.angle_alpha   90.00
_cell.angle_beta   90.00
_cell.angle_gamma   90.00
#
_symmetry.space_group_name_H-M   'P 1'
#
loop_
_entity.id
_entity.type
_entity.pdbx_description
1 polymer ?
#
loop_
_entity_poly.entity_id
_entity_poly.type
_entity_poly.pdbx_seq_one_letter_code
_entity_poly.pdbx_strand_id
1 'polypeptide(L)'
;MHQRQFTQQGCEIIGDPSIDSDVEILKLSLLALAESGLPKVTIKLGHMGYVRSILEDFDLSEALIGFTLSNLQVLSKNKSGIAGLAKMASQIGLINPGDDHQDTANIKTEEIPTSSLGRRRLEQITKRSHRKKSHSFSVEKYSEALESLSLFLSAFSGDLYNILNNLTADPIHKNAAEYFEIVIKASGNVTDMEVDFIVDCAAQRGFTYYTGIIFDMEYVLDNKSIPLGGGGRYDGLVKLLGGPGEIPATGFAVNVDSLLSIITADEQK
;
A
#
# COMPACT_ATOMS: atom_id res chain seq x y z
N MET A 1 11.16 22.63 -5.87
CA MET A 1 11.81 22.17 -7.11
C MET A 1 11.87 20.66 -7.05
N HIS A 2 11.34 19.90 -8.01
CA HIS A 2 11.55 18.46 -8.03
C HIS A 2 12.99 18.17 -8.41
N GLN A 3 13.76 17.52 -7.51
CA GLN A 3 15.09 17.01 -7.84
C GLN A 3 14.95 15.98 -8.97
N ARG A 4 15.68 16.15 -10.06
CA ARG A 4 15.70 15.21 -11.20
C ARG A 4 16.64 14.02 -10.96
N GLN A 5 17.53 14.15 -10.00
CA GLN A 5 18.49 13.15 -9.58
C GLN A 5 18.71 13.28 -8.08
N PHE A 6 18.82 12.17 -7.39
CA PHE A 6 19.15 12.10 -5.96
C PHE A 6 19.96 10.83 -5.69
N THR A 7 20.76 10.88 -4.62
CA THR A 7 21.52 9.72 -4.15
C THR A 7 20.72 9.00 -3.08
N GLN A 8 20.65 7.68 -3.17
CA GLN A 8 20.05 6.85 -2.13
C GLN A 8 20.99 5.74 -1.70
N GLN A 9 20.89 5.34 -0.43
CA GLN A 9 21.55 4.19 0.13
C GLN A 9 20.52 3.33 0.85
N GLY A 10 20.63 2.02 0.72
CA GLY A 10 19.65 1.10 1.32
C GLY A 10 20.23 -0.28 1.58
N CYS A 11 19.39 -1.13 2.16
CA CYS A 11 19.69 -2.52 2.46
C CYS A 11 18.46 -3.37 2.16
N GLU A 12 18.70 -4.60 1.70
CA GLU A 12 17.67 -5.58 1.35
C GLU A 12 17.99 -6.92 2.02
N ILE A 13 16.95 -7.57 2.58
CA ILE A 13 16.97 -8.95 3.04
C ILE A 13 16.11 -9.75 2.08
N ILE A 14 16.69 -10.76 1.43
CA ILE A 14 16.03 -11.56 0.41
C ILE A 14 16.03 -13.02 0.86
N GLY A 15 14.87 -13.68 0.77
CA GLY A 15 14.69 -15.09 1.08
C GLY A 15 14.14 -15.38 2.47
N ASP A 16 13.94 -14.38 3.32
CA ASP A 16 13.40 -14.56 4.67
C ASP A 16 11.96 -14.00 4.77
N PRO A 17 10.93 -14.87 4.97
CA PRO A 17 9.54 -14.47 5.13
C PRO A 17 9.17 -14.07 6.56
N SER A 18 10.08 -14.16 7.53
CA SER A 18 9.78 -13.97 8.95
C SER A 18 9.57 -12.48 9.30
N ILE A 19 8.83 -12.24 10.38
CA ILE A 19 8.68 -10.90 10.98
C ILE A 19 10.04 -10.37 11.49
N ASP A 20 10.98 -11.26 11.82
CA ASP A 20 12.31 -10.88 12.30
C ASP A 20 13.08 -10.10 11.22
N SER A 21 12.92 -10.47 9.95
CA SER A 21 13.55 -9.72 8.85
C SER A 21 12.92 -8.32 8.66
N ASP A 22 11.62 -8.15 8.93
CA ASP A 22 10.97 -6.82 8.93
C ASP A 22 11.51 -5.96 10.08
N VAL A 23 11.65 -6.55 11.27
CA VAL A 23 12.26 -5.91 12.45
C VAL A 23 13.70 -5.53 12.17
N GLU A 24 14.49 -6.42 11.55
CA GLU A 24 15.91 -6.18 11.25
C GLU A 24 16.08 -5.04 10.25
N ILE A 25 15.30 -5.01 9.18
CA ILE A 25 15.32 -3.92 8.18
C ILE A 25 14.97 -2.57 8.84
N LEU A 26 13.97 -2.54 9.71
CA LEU A 26 13.62 -1.32 10.42
C LEU A 26 14.72 -0.88 11.39
N LYS A 27 15.34 -1.81 12.13
CA LYS A 27 16.49 -1.54 13.00
C LYS A 27 17.68 -0.96 12.21
N LEU A 28 18.03 -1.59 11.09
CA LEU A 28 19.13 -1.13 10.23
C LEU A 28 18.87 0.29 9.69
N SER A 29 17.61 0.59 9.34
CA SER A 29 17.24 1.93 8.89
C SER A 29 17.39 2.99 10.00
N LEU A 30 16.97 2.65 11.23
CA LEU A 30 17.12 3.53 12.41
C LEU A 30 18.59 3.73 12.79
N LEU A 31 19.40 2.66 12.77
CA LEU A 31 20.85 2.76 13.02
C LEU A 31 21.52 3.65 11.97
N ALA A 32 21.20 3.50 10.69
CA ALA A 32 21.77 4.34 9.63
C ALA A 32 21.44 5.82 9.82
N LEU A 33 20.23 6.15 10.28
CA LEU A 33 19.83 7.52 10.59
C LEU A 33 20.51 8.05 11.85
N ALA A 34 20.61 7.24 12.91
CA ALA A 34 21.27 7.62 14.15
C ALA A 34 22.77 7.89 13.95
N GLU A 35 23.47 7.02 13.23
CA GLU A 35 24.89 7.19 12.89
C GLU A 35 25.17 8.42 12.02
N SER A 36 24.13 8.93 11.32
CA SER A 36 24.26 10.19 10.60
C SER A 36 24.15 11.44 11.48
N GLY A 37 23.91 11.27 12.79
CA GLY A 37 23.83 12.36 13.76
C GLY A 37 22.44 13.00 13.91
N LEU A 38 21.39 12.41 13.37
CA LEU A 38 20.03 12.91 13.56
C LEU A 38 19.61 12.73 15.03
N PRO A 39 19.06 13.78 15.70
CA PRO A 39 18.60 13.67 17.08
C PRO A 39 17.27 12.94 17.22
N LYS A 40 16.45 12.96 16.17
CA LYS A 40 15.12 12.34 16.17
C LYS A 40 14.64 11.96 14.78
N VAL A 41 13.69 11.03 14.71
CA VAL A 41 13.01 10.64 13.48
C VAL A 41 11.56 10.24 13.77
N THR A 42 10.65 10.48 12.82
CA THR A 42 9.30 9.95 12.83
C THR A 42 9.20 8.80 11.82
N ILE A 43 8.76 7.65 12.27
CA ILE A 43 8.51 6.47 11.45
C ILE A 43 7.00 6.28 11.31
N LYS A 44 6.50 6.37 10.08
CA LYS A 44 5.11 6.06 9.75
C LYS A 44 5.04 4.63 9.25
N LEU A 45 4.27 3.79 9.94
CA LEU A 45 4.14 2.36 9.65
C LEU A 45 2.77 2.05 9.07
N GLY A 46 2.74 1.26 8.01
CA GLY A 46 1.52 0.68 7.47
C GLY A 46 1.73 -0.81 7.14
N HIS A 47 0.68 -1.50 6.73
CA HIS A 47 0.80 -2.91 6.35
C HIS A 47 -0.16 -3.27 5.22
N MET A 48 0.36 -3.43 4.01
CA MET A 48 -0.44 -3.67 2.81
C MET A 48 -1.11 -5.05 2.80
N GLY A 49 -0.51 -6.05 3.46
CA GLY A 49 -1.09 -7.38 3.56
C GLY A 49 -2.43 -7.39 4.30
N TYR A 50 -2.56 -6.68 5.43
CA TYR A 50 -3.83 -6.57 6.15
C TYR A 50 -4.88 -5.76 5.36
N VAL A 51 -4.48 -4.67 4.73
CA VAL A 51 -5.35 -3.87 3.87
C VAL A 51 -5.88 -4.71 2.71
N ARG A 52 -5.02 -5.54 2.11
CA ARG A 52 -5.39 -6.42 1.01
C ARG A 52 -6.29 -7.56 1.47
N SER A 53 -6.01 -8.21 2.59
CA SER A 53 -6.80 -9.34 3.10
C SER A 53 -8.26 -8.95 3.35
N ILE A 54 -8.51 -7.75 3.87
CA ILE A 54 -9.89 -7.23 4.04
C ILE A 54 -10.63 -7.18 2.70
N LEU A 55 -9.98 -6.75 1.64
CA LEU A 55 -10.60 -6.68 0.30
C LEU A 55 -10.79 -8.06 -0.32
N GLU A 56 -9.88 -9.00 -0.05
CA GLU A 56 -9.96 -10.39 -0.52
C GLU A 56 -11.13 -11.15 0.10
N ASP A 57 -11.51 -10.87 1.35
CA ASP A 57 -12.67 -11.46 2.02
C ASP A 57 -14.00 -11.16 1.30
N PHE A 58 -14.04 -10.14 0.47
CA PHE A 58 -15.20 -9.80 -0.37
C PHE A 58 -15.12 -10.39 -1.78
N ASP A 59 -14.16 -11.28 -2.08
CA ASP A 59 -13.96 -11.88 -3.40
C ASP A 59 -13.82 -10.86 -4.54
N LEU A 60 -13.26 -9.69 -4.28
CA LEU A 60 -13.07 -8.64 -5.28
C LEU A 60 -12.05 -9.06 -6.35
N SER A 61 -12.22 -8.56 -7.57
CA SER A 61 -11.23 -8.80 -8.63
C SER A 61 -9.89 -8.13 -8.32
N GLU A 62 -8.78 -8.73 -8.78
CA GLU A 62 -7.44 -8.13 -8.65
C GLU A 62 -7.36 -6.69 -9.18
N ALA A 63 -8.11 -6.40 -10.26
CA ALA A 63 -8.15 -5.05 -10.82
C ALA A 63 -8.84 -4.06 -9.87
N LEU A 64 -9.90 -4.50 -9.18
CA LEU A 64 -10.64 -3.67 -8.22
C LEU A 64 -9.86 -3.50 -6.92
N ILE A 65 -9.19 -4.55 -6.43
CA ILE A 65 -8.26 -4.49 -5.31
C ILE A 65 -7.14 -3.49 -5.61
N GLY A 66 -6.44 -3.64 -6.74
CA GLY A 66 -5.36 -2.75 -7.15
C GLY A 66 -5.81 -1.29 -7.30
N PHE A 67 -7.02 -1.05 -7.84
CA PHE A 67 -7.63 0.27 -7.90
C PHE A 67 -7.85 0.84 -6.50
N THR A 68 -8.41 0.05 -5.57
CA THR A 68 -8.67 0.47 -4.20
C THR A 68 -7.37 0.79 -3.46
N LEU A 69 -6.37 -0.09 -3.54
CA LEU A 69 -5.06 0.12 -2.93
C LEU A 69 -4.37 1.39 -3.44
N SER A 70 -4.55 1.73 -4.73
CA SER A 70 -4.02 2.97 -5.31
C SER A 70 -4.75 4.24 -4.87
N ASN A 71 -5.86 4.12 -4.15
CA ASN A 71 -6.72 5.24 -3.75
C ASN A 71 -7.05 5.25 -2.25
N LEU A 72 -6.27 4.56 -1.40
CA LEU A 72 -6.53 4.45 0.06
C LEU A 72 -6.69 5.80 0.76
N GLN A 73 -5.93 6.81 0.36
CA GLN A 73 -6.01 8.14 0.94
C GLN A 73 -7.38 8.83 0.77
N VAL A 74 -8.17 8.40 -0.23
CA VAL A 74 -9.53 8.93 -0.42
C VAL A 74 -10.46 8.41 0.68
N LEU A 75 -10.24 7.17 1.15
CA LEU A 75 -11.02 6.55 2.22
C LEU A 75 -10.70 7.14 3.60
N SER A 76 -9.44 7.46 3.86
CA SER A 76 -9.01 7.97 5.17
C SER A 76 -9.51 9.39 5.47
N LYS A 77 -9.87 10.17 4.43
CA LYS A 77 -10.21 11.59 4.60
C LYS A 77 -11.67 11.88 4.87
N ASN A 78 -12.63 11.05 4.42
CA ASN A 78 -14.07 11.34 4.58
C ASN A 78 -14.96 10.12 4.25
N LYS A 79 -16.11 10.00 4.94
CA LYS A 79 -17.19 9.07 4.56
C LYS A 79 -17.70 9.25 3.11
N SER A 80 -17.56 10.46 2.54
CA SER A 80 -17.82 10.72 1.12
C SER A 80 -16.82 10.04 0.17
N GLY A 81 -15.67 9.57 0.68
CA GLY A 81 -14.66 8.84 -0.08
C GLY A 81 -15.17 7.52 -0.63
N ILE A 82 -16.02 6.79 0.13
CA ILE A 82 -16.60 5.51 -0.30
C ILE A 82 -17.44 5.70 -1.56
N ALA A 83 -18.41 6.61 -1.52
CA ALA A 83 -19.24 6.90 -2.68
C ALA A 83 -18.44 7.44 -3.87
N GLY A 84 -17.41 8.24 -3.59
CA GLY A 84 -16.47 8.75 -4.60
C GLY A 84 -15.70 7.63 -5.31
N LEU A 85 -15.13 6.69 -4.54
CA LEU A 85 -14.41 5.54 -5.10
C LEU A 85 -15.33 4.58 -5.86
N ALA A 86 -16.52 4.28 -5.33
CA ALA A 86 -17.51 3.46 -6.02
C ALA A 86 -17.92 4.09 -7.36
N LYS A 87 -18.15 5.40 -7.39
CA LYS A 87 -18.43 6.13 -8.63
C LYS A 87 -17.26 6.07 -9.62
N MET A 88 -16.03 6.28 -9.16
CA MET A 88 -14.84 6.18 -10.02
C MET A 88 -14.67 4.78 -10.58
N ALA A 89 -14.80 3.74 -9.74
CA ALA A 89 -14.72 2.34 -10.16
C ALA A 89 -15.79 1.98 -11.21
N SER A 90 -17.00 2.51 -11.06
CA SER A 90 -18.08 2.37 -12.04
C SER A 90 -17.75 3.07 -13.37
N GLN A 91 -17.25 4.30 -13.32
CA GLN A 91 -16.89 5.07 -14.53
C GLN A 91 -15.80 4.39 -15.36
N ILE A 92 -14.85 3.68 -14.74
CA ILE A 92 -13.80 2.94 -15.43
C ILE A 92 -14.17 1.48 -15.73
N GLY A 93 -15.42 1.09 -15.40
CA GLY A 93 -15.98 -0.23 -15.72
C GLY A 93 -15.44 -1.38 -14.89
N LEU A 94 -14.98 -1.13 -13.66
CA LEU A 94 -14.57 -2.16 -12.70
C LEU A 94 -15.75 -2.74 -11.93
N ILE A 95 -16.83 -1.98 -11.78
CA ILE A 95 -18.09 -2.41 -11.16
C ILE A 95 -19.27 -1.98 -12.03
N ASN A 96 -20.39 -2.69 -11.94
CA ASN A 96 -21.62 -2.31 -12.65
C ASN A 96 -22.48 -1.38 -11.79
N PRO A 97 -23.02 -0.29 -12.34
CA PRO A 97 -24.00 0.55 -11.67
C PRO A 97 -25.36 -0.16 -11.68
N GLY A 98 -25.67 -0.94 -10.61
CA GLY A 98 -27.00 -1.49 -10.32
C GLY A 98 -27.61 -2.42 -11.40
N ASP A 99 -28.36 -3.43 -10.94
CA ASP A 99 -29.23 -4.28 -11.74
C ASP A 99 -30.40 -3.45 -12.34
N ASP A 100 -30.17 -2.80 -13.45
CA ASP A 100 -31.23 -2.70 -14.46
C ASP A 100 -30.98 -3.84 -15.43
N HIS A 101 -31.82 -4.90 -15.28
CA HIS A 101 -31.99 -5.94 -16.26
C HIS A 101 -32.38 -5.30 -17.61
N GLN A 102 -31.43 -4.79 -18.34
CA GLN A 102 -31.58 -4.63 -19.76
C GLN A 102 -30.66 -5.64 -20.44
N ASP A 103 -31.34 -6.73 -20.86
CA ASP A 103 -30.91 -7.62 -21.91
C ASP A 103 -30.16 -6.86 -23.02
N THR A 104 -28.84 -6.77 -22.91
CA THR A 104 -28.01 -6.54 -24.08
C THR A 104 -27.64 -7.87 -24.74
N ALA A 105 -28.63 -8.77 -24.82
CA ALA A 105 -28.62 -9.94 -25.67
C ALA A 105 -29.04 -9.56 -27.07
N ASN A 106 -28.41 -8.58 -27.71
CA ASN A 106 -28.50 -8.38 -29.15
C ASN A 106 -27.41 -7.40 -29.63
N ILE A 107 -26.15 -7.77 -29.45
CA ILE A 107 -25.16 -7.34 -30.42
C ILE A 107 -25.32 -8.30 -31.59
N LYS A 108 -26.18 -7.91 -32.54
CA LYS A 108 -26.17 -8.51 -33.88
C LYS A 108 -24.73 -8.42 -34.36
N THR A 109 -24.14 -9.57 -34.60
CA THR A 109 -22.89 -9.75 -35.34
C THR A 109 -23.18 -9.32 -36.78
N GLU A 110 -23.28 -8.01 -37.02
CA GLU A 110 -23.18 -7.50 -38.38
C GLU A 110 -21.70 -7.71 -38.80
N GLU A 111 -21.54 -8.32 -39.93
CA GLU A 111 -20.32 -8.76 -40.55
C GLU A 111 -19.24 -7.66 -40.52
N ILE A 112 -18.32 -7.77 -39.57
CA ILE A 112 -17.10 -6.94 -39.59
C ILE A 112 -16.18 -7.56 -40.65
N PRO A 113 -15.76 -6.80 -41.68
CA PRO A 113 -14.90 -7.32 -42.73
C PRO A 113 -13.59 -7.88 -42.14
N THR A 114 -13.28 -9.11 -42.47
CA THR A 114 -12.13 -9.87 -41.96
C THR A 114 -10.76 -9.33 -42.40
N SER A 115 -10.70 -8.23 -43.12
CA SER A 115 -9.46 -7.69 -43.71
C SER A 115 -8.71 -6.63 -42.87
N SER A 116 -9.30 -6.14 -41.77
CA SER A 116 -8.71 -5.03 -40.99
C SER A 116 -8.27 -5.34 -39.58
N LEU A 117 -8.47 -6.54 -39.08
CA LEU A 117 -8.07 -6.96 -37.72
C LEU A 117 -6.77 -7.74 -37.79
N GLY A 118 -5.70 -7.10 -37.28
CA GLY A 118 -4.41 -7.76 -37.11
C GLY A 118 -4.52 -9.08 -36.36
N ARG A 119 -3.52 -9.96 -36.48
CA ARG A 119 -3.34 -11.38 -36.07
C ARG A 119 -4.05 -11.94 -34.83
N ARG A 120 -4.98 -11.24 -34.21
CA ARG A 120 -5.76 -11.72 -33.05
C ARG A 120 -7.10 -12.29 -33.55
N ARG A 121 -7.28 -13.60 -33.37
CA ARG A 121 -8.54 -14.29 -33.74
C ARG A 121 -9.70 -13.69 -32.93
N LEU A 122 -10.85 -13.49 -33.55
CA LEU A 122 -12.11 -13.06 -32.96
C LEU A 122 -12.45 -13.85 -31.67
N GLU A 123 -12.13 -15.15 -31.62
CA GLU A 123 -12.26 -16.01 -30.43
C GLU A 123 -11.46 -15.52 -29.21
N GLN A 124 -10.33 -14.86 -29.41
CA GLN A 124 -9.54 -14.30 -28.30
C GLN A 124 -10.16 -13.00 -27.78
N ILE A 125 -10.81 -12.25 -28.67
CA ILE A 125 -11.49 -11.01 -28.31
C ILE A 125 -12.80 -11.35 -27.60
N THR A 126 -13.58 -12.33 -28.08
CA THR A 126 -14.80 -12.79 -27.42
C THR A 126 -14.52 -13.46 -26.09
N LYS A 127 -13.49 -14.33 -25.98
CA LYS A 127 -13.06 -14.90 -24.68
C LYS A 127 -12.64 -13.83 -23.67
N ARG A 128 -11.99 -12.77 -24.13
CA ARG A 128 -11.58 -11.66 -23.27
C ARG A 128 -12.77 -10.78 -22.86
N SER A 129 -13.74 -10.61 -23.75
CA SER A 129 -15.01 -9.92 -23.47
C SER A 129 -15.90 -10.72 -22.51
N HIS A 130 -16.00 -12.05 -22.70
CA HIS A 130 -16.73 -12.93 -21.77
C HIS A 130 -16.07 -13.01 -20.39
N ARG A 131 -14.71 -13.02 -20.32
CA ARG A 131 -13.98 -12.97 -19.06
C ARG A 131 -14.15 -11.64 -18.31
N LYS A 132 -14.37 -10.53 -19.02
CA LYS A 132 -14.74 -9.23 -18.42
C LYS A 132 -16.20 -9.21 -17.91
N LYS A 133 -17.13 -9.94 -18.55
CA LYS A 133 -18.55 -9.98 -18.16
C LYS A 133 -18.82 -10.88 -16.95
N SER A 134 -17.98 -11.89 -16.68
CA SER A 134 -18.20 -12.87 -15.60
C SER A 134 -17.77 -12.37 -14.20
N HIS A 135 -17.21 -11.17 -14.07
CA HIS A 135 -16.71 -10.61 -12.81
C HIS A 135 -17.18 -9.16 -12.62
N SER A 136 -18.47 -8.89 -12.91
CA SER A 136 -19.01 -7.59 -12.55
C SER A 136 -19.49 -7.63 -11.09
N PHE A 137 -18.82 -6.87 -10.25
CA PHE A 137 -19.23 -6.69 -8.86
C PHE A 137 -20.33 -5.65 -8.75
N SER A 138 -21.28 -5.86 -7.83
CA SER A 138 -22.30 -4.86 -7.54
C SER A 138 -21.68 -3.68 -6.77
N VAL A 139 -22.30 -2.51 -6.94
CA VAL A 139 -21.89 -1.30 -6.20
C VAL A 139 -22.02 -1.52 -4.70
N GLU A 140 -23.08 -2.24 -4.27
CA GLU A 140 -23.38 -2.53 -2.87
C GLU A 140 -22.24 -3.34 -2.23
N LYS A 141 -21.88 -4.49 -2.84
CA LYS A 141 -20.80 -5.36 -2.34
C LYS A 141 -19.46 -4.63 -2.25
N TYR A 142 -19.17 -3.80 -3.25
CA TYR A 142 -17.95 -2.99 -3.22
C TYR A 142 -17.99 -1.91 -2.13
N SER A 143 -19.15 -1.28 -1.92
CA SER A 143 -19.33 -0.29 -0.85
C SER A 143 -19.16 -0.92 0.53
N GLU A 144 -19.69 -2.12 0.77
CA GLU A 144 -19.47 -2.88 2.00
C GLU A 144 -18.00 -3.18 2.26
N ALA A 145 -17.26 -3.59 1.22
CA ALA A 145 -15.81 -3.79 1.31
C ALA A 145 -15.06 -2.50 1.66
N LEU A 146 -15.45 -1.38 1.06
CA LEU A 146 -14.87 -0.07 1.35
C LEU A 146 -15.21 0.42 2.77
N GLU A 147 -16.41 0.11 3.29
CA GLU A 147 -16.80 0.41 4.67
C GLU A 147 -15.94 -0.37 5.66
N SER A 148 -15.80 -1.70 5.47
CA SER A 148 -14.93 -2.54 6.29
C SER A 148 -13.49 -2.04 6.28
N LEU A 149 -12.96 -1.73 5.10
CA LEU A 149 -11.61 -1.17 4.97
C LEU A 149 -11.49 0.19 5.66
N SER A 150 -12.47 1.09 5.52
CA SER A 150 -12.46 2.41 6.16
C SER A 150 -12.44 2.32 7.68
N LEU A 151 -13.16 1.34 8.25
CA LEU A 151 -13.12 1.06 9.69
C LEU A 151 -11.72 0.63 10.13
N PHE A 152 -11.09 -0.28 9.39
CA PHE A 152 -9.72 -0.72 9.65
C PHE A 152 -8.73 0.45 9.57
N LEU A 153 -8.76 1.22 8.48
CA LEU A 153 -7.86 2.36 8.30
C LEU A 153 -8.02 3.40 9.41
N SER A 154 -9.24 3.61 9.89
CA SER A 154 -9.51 4.53 11.00
C SER A 154 -9.00 4.00 12.35
N ALA A 155 -9.10 2.67 12.56
CA ALA A 155 -8.60 2.02 13.77
C ALA A 155 -7.06 2.00 13.82
N PHE A 156 -6.40 1.91 12.66
CA PHE A 156 -4.94 1.86 12.53
C PHE A 156 -4.39 3.18 11.99
N SER A 157 -4.74 4.28 12.68
CA SER A 157 -4.24 5.64 12.43
C SER A 157 -3.93 6.33 13.74
N GLY A 158 -2.64 6.54 14.05
CA GLY A 158 -2.16 7.22 15.25
C GLY A 158 -1.07 6.46 15.99
N ASP A 159 -0.92 6.73 17.28
CA ASP A 159 0.07 6.04 18.12
C ASP A 159 -0.44 4.65 18.55
N LEU A 160 0.53 3.74 18.80
CA LEU A 160 0.24 2.35 19.15
C LEU A 160 -0.59 2.22 20.45
N TYR A 161 -0.35 3.07 21.43
CA TYR A 161 -1.07 3.01 22.71
C TYR A 161 -2.57 3.24 22.52
N ASN A 162 -2.93 4.23 21.72
CA ASN A 162 -4.34 4.52 21.41
C ASN A 162 -4.97 3.39 20.58
N ILE A 163 -4.22 2.80 19.64
CA ILE A 163 -4.69 1.67 18.84
C ILE A 163 -5.00 0.46 19.74
N LEU A 164 -4.09 0.09 20.64
CA LEU A 164 -4.26 -1.04 21.54
C LEU A 164 -5.43 -0.85 22.53
N ASN A 165 -5.65 0.37 23.01
CA ASN A 165 -6.76 0.68 23.94
C ASN A 165 -8.15 0.68 23.25
N ASN A 166 -8.20 0.89 21.94
CA ASN A 166 -9.45 0.93 21.17
C ASN A 166 -9.63 -0.30 20.26
N LEU A 167 -8.88 -1.38 20.53
CA LEU A 167 -8.88 -2.58 19.70
C LEU A 167 -10.23 -3.27 19.70
N THR A 168 -10.74 -3.61 18.53
CA THR A 168 -11.98 -4.36 18.34
C THR A 168 -11.77 -5.86 18.57
N ALA A 169 -12.88 -6.63 18.65
CA ALA A 169 -12.82 -8.09 18.75
C ALA A 169 -12.43 -8.78 17.43
N ASP A 170 -12.37 -8.04 16.32
CA ASP A 170 -12.06 -8.55 14.99
C ASP A 170 -10.67 -9.21 14.95
N PRO A 171 -10.55 -10.44 14.42
CA PRO A 171 -9.28 -11.16 14.33
C PRO A 171 -8.21 -10.42 13.50
N ILE A 172 -8.59 -9.77 12.40
CA ILE A 172 -7.65 -9.01 11.57
C ILE A 172 -7.08 -7.84 12.35
N HIS A 173 -7.93 -7.12 13.11
CA HIS A 173 -7.50 -6.02 13.97
C HIS A 173 -6.53 -6.49 15.06
N LYS A 174 -6.81 -7.65 15.70
CA LYS A 174 -5.92 -8.22 16.73
C LYS A 174 -4.56 -8.60 16.14
N ASN A 175 -4.56 -9.31 15.02
CA ASN A 175 -3.31 -9.73 14.37
C ASN A 175 -2.48 -8.53 13.91
N ALA A 176 -3.13 -7.50 13.36
CA ALA A 176 -2.44 -6.28 12.95
C ALA A 176 -1.85 -5.53 14.14
N ALA A 177 -2.59 -5.41 15.25
CA ALA A 177 -2.11 -4.75 16.46
C ALA A 177 -0.93 -5.49 17.07
N GLU A 178 -0.99 -6.82 17.16
CA GLU A 178 0.11 -7.67 17.65
C GLU A 178 1.36 -7.52 16.77
N TYR A 179 1.18 -7.50 15.44
CA TYR A 179 2.27 -7.29 14.52
C TYR A 179 2.97 -5.93 14.75
N PHE A 180 2.21 -4.84 14.80
CA PHE A 180 2.79 -3.51 15.04
C PHE A 180 3.43 -3.41 16.43
N GLU A 181 2.84 -4.04 17.44
CA GLU A 181 3.41 -4.08 18.80
C GLU A 181 4.78 -4.76 18.80
N ILE A 182 4.91 -5.92 18.15
CA ILE A 182 6.18 -6.66 18.02
C ILE A 182 7.21 -5.79 17.30
N VAL A 183 6.87 -5.25 16.13
CA VAL A 183 7.79 -4.49 15.30
C VAL A 183 8.26 -3.22 16.02
N ILE A 184 7.36 -2.45 16.62
CA ILE A 184 7.69 -1.18 17.31
C ILE A 184 8.54 -1.46 18.56
N LYS A 185 8.12 -2.42 19.42
CA LYS A 185 8.88 -2.74 20.64
C LYS A 185 10.26 -3.29 20.35
N ALA A 186 10.39 -4.12 19.32
CA ALA A 186 11.67 -4.69 18.93
C ALA A 186 12.63 -3.67 18.29
N SER A 187 12.10 -2.65 17.61
CA SER A 187 12.91 -1.67 16.85
C SER A 187 13.22 -0.40 17.66
N GLY A 188 12.35 0.01 18.58
CA GLY A 188 12.40 1.32 19.24
C GLY A 188 13.59 1.57 20.17
N ASN A 189 14.34 0.54 20.57
CA ASN A 189 15.43 0.65 21.56
C ASN A 189 16.82 0.36 20.97
N VAL A 190 17.04 0.56 19.69
CA VAL A 190 18.30 0.21 19.04
C VAL A 190 19.32 1.38 19.01
N THR A 191 18.87 2.60 19.30
CA THR A 191 19.69 3.81 19.28
C THR A 191 19.31 4.75 20.41
N ASP A 192 20.19 5.73 20.71
CA ASP A 192 19.88 6.85 21.62
C ASP A 192 19.08 7.97 20.91
N MET A 193 18.85 7.86 19.60
CA MET A 193 18.04 8.78 18.82
C MET A 193 16.58 8.65 19.24
N GLU A 194 15.88 9.77 19.42
CA GLU A 194 14.42 9.78 19.67
C GLU A 194 13.65 9.28 18.44
N VAL A 195 12.81 8.27 18.63
CA VAL A 195 12.02 7.67 17.54
C VAL A 195 10.53 7.76 17.86
N ASP A 196 9.80 8.53 17.05
CA ASP A 196 8.35 8.59 17.10
C ASP A 196 7.74 7.59 16.10
N PHE A 197 6.95 6.64 16.60
CA PHE A 197 6.22 5.70 15.76
C PHE A 197 4.76 6.12 15.59
N ILE A 198 4.32 6.23 14.34
CA ILE A 198 2.92 6.50 13.97
C ILE A 198 2.46 5.36 13.05
N VAL A 199 1.38 4.69 13.42
CA VAL A 199 0.73 3.72 12.54
C VAL A 199 -0.21 4.48 11.61
N ASP A 200 -0.11 4.25 10.31
CA ASP A 200 -1.00 4.80 9.28
C ASP A 200 -1.15 3.78 8.13
N CYS A 201 -2.15 2.91 8.23
CA CYS A 201 -2.43 1.91 7.21
C CYS A 201 -3.02 2.51 5.91
N ALA A 202 -3.37 3.80 5.89
CA ALA A 202 -3.74 4.52 4.68
C ALA A 202 -2.53 5.14 3.96
N ALA A 203 -1.33 5.12 4.56
CA ALA A 203 -0.12 5.62 3.93
C ALA A 203 0.16 4.89 2.62
N GLN A 204 0.54 5.64 1.60
CA GLN A 204 0.89 5.10 0.28
C GLN A 204 2.30 5.52 -0.08
N ARG A 205 3.15 4.55 -0.43
CA ARG A 205 4.48 4.83 -0.96
C ARG A 205 4.55 4.96 -2.49
N GLY A 206 3.41 5.09 -3.15
CA GLY A 206 3.35 5.21 -4.62
C GLY A 206 3.66 3.93 -5.39
N PHE A 207 4.02 2.83 -4.71
CA PHE A 207 4.35 1.55 -5.32
C PHE A 207 3.38 0.47 -4.86
N THR A 208 2.70 -0.18 -5.79
CA THR A 208 1.69 -1.22 -5.53
C THR A 208 2.28 -2.62 -5.36
N TYR A 209 3.61 -2.75 -5.40
CA TYR A 209 4.28 -4.04 -5.27
C TYR A 209 4.49 -4.50 -3.82
N TYR A 210 4.27 -3.63 -2.84
CA TYR A 210 4.39 -4.01 -1.43
C TYR A 210 3.31 -5.00 -1.02
N THR A 211 3.72 -6.06 -0.29
CA THR A 211 2.87 -7.17 0.15
C THR A 211 2.71 -7.28 1.66
N GLY A 212 3.56 -6.62 2.43
CA GLY A 212 3.60 -6.65 3.89
C GLY A 212 3.71 -5.27 4.51
N ILE A 213 4.60 -5.13 5.50
CA ILE A 213 4.91 -3.84 6.11
C ILE A 213 5.35 -2.83 5.07
N ILE A 214 4.97 -1.58 5.29
CA ILE A 214 5.54 -0.39 4.65
C ILE A 214 5.89 0.63 5.71
N PHE A 215 6.94 1.40 5.49
CA PHE A 215 7.28 2.49 6.39
C PHE A 215 7.91 3.67 5.66
N ASP A 216 7.60 4.86 6.13
CA ASP A 216 8.23 6.11 5.75
C ASP A 216 9.02 6.67 6.92
N MET A 217 10.19 7.23 6.61
CA MET A 217 11.09 7.89 7.55
C MET A 217 11.06 9.38 7.28
N GLU A 218 10.74 10.18 8.30
CA GLU A 218 10.59 11.63 8.17
C GLU A 218 11.32 12.35 9.31
N TYR A 219 11.97 13.46 8.99
CA TYR A 219 12.47 14.41 9.98
C TYR A 219 11.54 15.61 10.05
N VAL A 220 11.09 15.96 11.25
CA VAL A 220 10.18 17.09 11.44
C VAL A 220 10.96 18.28 12.01
N LEU A 221 11.04 19.37 11.24
CA LEU A 221 11.66 20.62 11.60
C LEU A 221 10.67 21.77 11.39
N ASP A 222 10.45 22.59 12.40
CA ASP A 222 9.54 23.75 12.35
C ASP A 222 8.14 23.42 11.75
N ASN A 223 7.55 22.32 12.21
CA ASN A 223 6.28 21.77 11.71
C ASN A 223 6.27 21.38 10.21
N LYS A 224 7.45 21.24 9.60
CA LYS A 224 7.61 20.74 8.23
C LYS A 224 8.20 19.34 8.28
N SER A 225 7.55 18.41 7.60
CA SER A 225 8.07 17.07 7.41
C SER A 225 9.02 17.05 6.21
N ILE A 226 10.24 16.53 6.42
CA ILE A 226 11.25 16.31 5.40
C ILE A 226 11.36 14.78 5.21
N PRO A 227 11.00 14.26 4.03
CA PRO A 227 11.11 12.83 3.79
C PRO A 227 12.59 12.40 3.70
N LEU A 228 12.95 11.41 4.50
CA LEU A 228 14.29 10.82 4.53
C LEU A 228 14.40 9.54 3.71
N GLY A 229 13.27 8.90 3.40
CA GLY A 229 13.24 7.63 2.72
C GLY A 229 12.18 6.70 3.27
N GLY A 230 12.41 5.40 3.19
CA GLY A 230 11.56 4.37 3.79
C GLY A 230 11.69 3.05 3.05
N GLY A 231 10.81 2.10 3.37
CA GLY A 231 10.94 0.74 2.90
C GLY A 231 9.68 -0.09 3.08
N GLY A 232 9.86 -1.40 3.01
CA GLY A 232 8.80 -2.36 3.25
C GLY A 232 9.07 -3.72 2.64
N ARG A 233 8.11 -4.64 2.78
CA ARG A 233 8.13 -6.02 2.26
C ARG A 233 7.44 -6.11 0.90
N TYR A 234 8.07 -6.83 -0.05
CA TYR A 234 7.62 -6.94 -1.44
C TYR A 234 7.89 -8.34 -2.06
N ASP A 235 7.35 -9.38 -1.44
CA ASP A 235 7.61 -10.79 -1.76
C ASP A 235 7.24 -11.17 -3.22
N GLY A 236 6.29 -10.48 -3.82
CA GLY A 236 5.84 -10.72 -5.20
C GLY A 236 6.69 -10.07 -6.30
N LEU A 237 7.66 -9.19 -5.96
CA LEU A 237 8.36 -8.36 -6.95
C LEU A 237 9.21 -9.19 -7.91
N VAL A 238 9.92 -10.21 -7.41
CA VAL A 238 10.77 -11.09 -8.25
C VAL A 238 9.93 -11.78 -9.32
N LYS A 239 8.78 -12.33 -8.95
CA LYS A 239 7.83 -12.96 -9.88
C LYS A 239 7.28 -11.96 -10.90
N LEU A 240 6.95 -10.76 -10.45
CA LEU A 240 6.45 -9.68 -11.31
C LEU A 240 7.47 -9.28 -12.38
N LEU A 241 8.76 -9.32 -12.05
CA LEU A 241 9.87 -9.02 -12.96
C LEU A 241 10.27 -10.22 -13.85
N GLY A 242 9.53 -11.35 -13.80
CA GLY A 242 9.77 -12.53 -14.62
C GLY A 242 10.69 -13.57 -13.99
N GLY A 243 10.95 -13.46 -12.68
CA GLY A 243 11.69 -14.48 -11.93
C GLY A 243 10.89 -15.77 -11.70
N PRO A 244 11.54 -16.81 -11.13
CA PRO A 244 10.99 -18.18 -11.07
C PRO A 244 9.79 -18.35 -10.12
N GLY A 245 9.52 -17.37 -9.24
CA GLY A 245 8.45 -17.43 -8.26
C GLY A 245 8.44 -16.24 -7.32
N GLU A 246 7.59 -16.32 -6.30
CA GLU A 246 7.60 -15.38 -5.18
C GLU A 246 8.81 -15.68 -4.30
N ILE A 247 9.61 -14.65 -4.01
CA ILE A 247 10.77 -14.71 -3.13
C ILE A 247 10.57 -13.64 -2.08
N PRO A 248 10.49 -14.01 -0.79
CA PRO A 248 10.36 -13.04 0.28
C PRO A 248 11.47 -12.00 0.20
N ALA A 249 11.10 -10.74 0.30
CA ALA A 249 12.05 -9.64 0.25
C ALA A 249 11.51 -8.44 1.04
N THR A 250 12.37 -7.85 1.84
CA THR A 250 12.10 -6.62 2.58
C THR A 250 13.33 -5.74 2.56
N GLY A 251 13.14 -4.41 2.52
CA GLY A 251 14.26 -3.50 2.43
C GLY A 251 13.89 -2.04 2.63
N PHE A 252 14.91 -1.19 2.67
CA PHE A 252 14.73 0.25 2.79
C PHE A 252 15.74 1.02 1.94
N ALA A 253 15.43 2.29 1.67
CA ALA A 253 16.37 3.25 1.10
C ALA A 253 16.23 4.60 1.80
N VAL A 254 17.37 5.22 2.11
CA VAL A 254 17.49 6.58 2.64
C VAL A 254 17.88 7.53 1.51
N ASN A 255 17.26 8.69 1.46
CA ASN A 255 17.65 9.78 0.58
C ASN A 255 18.84 10.55 1.20
N VAL A 256 20.04 10.31 0.69
CA VAL A 256 21.28 10.89 1.20
C VAL A 256 21.29 12.41 1.05
N ASP A 257 20.74 12.94 -0.05
CA ASP A 257 20.72 14.40 -0.28
C ASP A 257 19.81 15.11 0.73
N SER A 258 18.65 14.51 1.06
CA SER A 258 17.76 15.03 2.11
C SER A 258 18.47 15.03 3.48
N LEU A 259 19.14 13.93 3.80
CA LEU A 259 19.88 13.75 5.04
C LEU A 259 20.99 14.79 5.19
N LEU A 260 21.84 14.94 4.17
CA LEU A 260 22.91 15.92 4.15
C LEU A 260 22.39 17.36 4.31
N SER A 261 21.25 17.69 3.71
CA SER A 261 20.66 19.03 3.82
C SER A 261 20.23 19.37 5.26
N ILE A 262 19.86 18.38 6.07
CA ILE A 262 19.48 18.57 7.47
C ILE A 262 20.76 18.76 8.31
N ILE A 263 21.72 17.87 8.18
CA ILE A 263 22.97 17.88 8.97
C ILE A 263 23.74 19.19 8.76
N THR A 264 23.90 19.61 7.51
CA THR A 264 24.61 20.87 7.19
C THR A 264 23.86 22.12 7.64
N ALA A 265 22.53 22.08 7.73
CA ALA A 265 21.75 23.20 8.28
C ALA A 265 21.88 23.34 9.81
N ASP A 266 22.07 22.23 10.53
CA ASP A 266 22.28 22.23 11.99
C ASP A 266 23.71 22.64 12.38
N GLU A 267 24.73 22.35 11.57
CA GLU A 267 26.11 22.81 11.78
C GLU A 267 26.29 24.34 11.62
N GLN A 268 25.33 25.03 11.00
CA GLN A 268 25.35 26.48 10.76
C GLN A 268 24.61 27.29 11.84
N LYS A 269 24.02 26.64 12.86
CA LYS A 269 23.36 27.28 14.00
C LYS A 269 24.24 27.30 15.22
#